data_82335f3efdc9503ba0ea0b839732c16f
#
_entry.id   82335f3efdc9503ba0ea0b839732c16f
#
_cell.length_a   1.000
_cell.length_b   1.000
_cell.length_c   1.000
_cell.angle_alpha   90.00
_cell.angle_beta   90.00
_cell.angle_gamma   90.00
#
_symmetry.space_group_name_H-M   'P 1'
#
loop_
_entity.id
_entity.type
_entity.pdbx_description
1 polymer ?
#
loop_
_entity_poly.entity_id
_entity_poly.type
_entity_poly.pdbx_seq_one_letter_code
_entity_poly.pdbx_strand_id
1 'polypeptide(L)'
;ATLPYLSLFFSARILNLLLAESYRACLYTVVVFLLVQYGLGLFEKVCRQYLDGQKEFCLALIEQKITAKALELEFEKFEKTETMDAIRRTNVSSMGSGNVGDQLIVIHTMMTSLLSLLYALFFLLRLFLLPGSSMKNFFTSPFSTLALLLLCGLQLALSSRINRESTQKKIELNQGNDHSNSVANYLVNVMLEERRADDIRIGHLDGFLDAQFGKAMAHFLPMYLGFARFSAVTDGKNALLSLLSNFTAYLLIGAKALYGVLPIGDVLLYAGSVTRAMGDLQTFFTTGSQFDYINSYLATYEDFIAQPSMSYDGTLPIEKRDDGQYAFAFHDVSFSYPGTDIPVLEHVTLSFTIG
;
A
#
# COMPACT_ATOMS: atom_id res chain seq x y z
N ALA A 1 -3.21 17.70 -0.94
CA ALA A 1 -4.42 17.98 -1.73
C ALA A 1 -4.50 19.44 -2.21
N THR A 2 -4.25 20.43 -1.37
CA THR A 2 -4.42 21.87 -1.69
C THR A 2 -3.38 22.44 -2.67
N LEU A 3 -2.13 22.02 -2.57
CA LEU A 3 -1.00 22.58 -3.35
C LEU A 3 -1.21 22.57 -4.87
N PRO A 4 -1.68 21.48 -5.51
CA PRO A 4 -1.89 21.48 -6.96
C PRO A 4 -2.94 22.50 -7.43
N TYR A 5 -4.05 22.63 -6.70
CA TYR A 5 -5.11 23.59 -7.07
C TYR A 5 -4.69 25.04 -6.84
N LEU A 6 -3.90 25.27 -5.78
CA LEU A 6 -3.32 26.57 -5.51
C LEU A 6 -2.36 26.98 -6.65
N SER A 7 -1.50 26.06 -7.11
CA SER A 7 -0.59 26.33 -8.23
C SER A 7 -1.38 26.64 -9.51
N LEU A 8 -2.44 25.91 -9.82
CA LEU A 8 -3.31 26.20 -10.97
C LEU A 8 -3.96 27.59 -10.87
N PHE A 9 -4.47 27.94 -9.68
CA PHE A 9 -5.09 29.25 -9.45
C PHE A 9 -4.11 30.41 -9.63
N PHE A 10 -2.93 30.33 -9.01
CA PHE A 10 -1.92 31.37 -9.14
C PHE A 10 -1.35 31.45 -10.57
N SER A 11 -1.13 30.31 -11.24
CA SER A 11 -0.68 30.28 -12.63
C SER A 11 -1.68 30.95 -13.58
N ALA A 12 -2.97 30.68 -13.41
CA ALA A 12 -4.03 31.32 -14.18
C ALA A 12 -4.05 32.83 -13.92
N ARG A 13 -3.91 33.25 -12.65
CA ARG A 13 -3.89 34.67 -12.28
C ARG A 13 -2.66 35.39 -12.83
N ILE A 14 -1.48 34.80 -12.75
CA ILE A 14 -0.25 35.34 -13.33
C ILE A 14 -0.39 35.53 -14.84
N LEU A 15 -0.93 34.53 -15.54
CA LEU A 15 -1.14 34.61 -16.98
C LEU A 15 -2.12 35.73 -17.36
N ASN A 16 -3.23 35.86 -16.64
CA ASN A 16 -4.21 36.94 -16.85
C ASN A 16 -3.61 38.34 -16.59
N LEU A 17 -2.76 38.48 -15.55
CA LEU A 17 -2.08 39.75 -15.24
C LEU A 17 -1.00 40.10 -16.28
N LEU A 18 -0.31 39.11 -16.85
CA LEU A 18 0.62 39.31 -17.95
C LEU A 18 -0.09 39.79 -19.22
N LEU A 19 -1.22 39.17 -19.55
CA LEU A 19 -2.03 39.58 -20.72
C LEU A 19 -2.65 40.98 -20.54
N ALA A 20 -2.89 41.39 -19.27
CA ALA A 20 -3.35 42.75 -18.93
C ALA A 20 -2.21 43.76 -18.78
N GLU A 21 -0.98 43.42 -19.14
CA GLU A 21 0.25 44.24 -19.07
C GLU A 21 0.55 44.82 -17.67
N SER A 22 -0.03 44.26 -16.62
CA SER A 22 0.11 44.71 -15.23
C SER A 22 1.30 44.07 -14.54
N TYR A 23 2.54 44.39 -14.97
CA TYR A 23 3.78 43.71 -14.55
C TYR A 23 4.07 43.79 -13.04
N ARG A 24 3.74 44.94 -12.38
CA ARG A 24 3.92 45.07 -10.91
C ARG A 24 3.03 44.12 -10.12
N ALA A 25 1.76 44.00 -10.51
CA ALA A 25 0.81 43.09 -9.87
C ALA A 25 1.19 41.63 -10.14
N CYS A 26 1.71 41.35 -11.35
CA CYS A 26 2.22 40.04 -11.72
C CYS A 26 3.40 39.62 -10.82
N LEU A 27 4.42 40.49 -10.67
CA LEU A 27 5.58 40.24 -9.83
C LEU A 27 5.19 39.99 -8.38
N TYR A 28 4.32 40.83 -7.82
CA TYR A 28 3.80 40.64 -6.46
C TYR A 28 3.08 39.27 -6.30
N THR A 29 2.25 38.91 -7.26
CA THR A 29 1.52 37.64 -7.26
C THR A 29 2.47 36.45 -7.31
N VAL A 30 3.56 36.51 -8.09
CA VAL A 30 4.61 35.48 -8.16
C VAL A 30 5.31 35.33 -6.80
N VAL A 31 5.72 36.44 -6.17
CA VAL A 31 6.39 36.40 -4.86
C VAL A 31 5.46 35.79 -3.80
N VAL A 32 4.20 36.22 -3.74
CA VAL A 32 3.21 35.65 -2.81
C VAL A 32 3.01 34.16 -3.06
N PHE A 33 2.89 33.76 -4.34
CA PHE A 33 2.75 32.36 -4.70
C PHE A 33 3.93 31.51 -4.21
N LEU A 34 5.15 31.96 -4.44
CA LEU A 34 6.36 31.25 -4.00
C LEU A 34 6.44 31.11 -2.48
N LEU A 35 6.10 32.17 -1.74
CA LEU A 35 6.08 32.14 -0.27
C LEU A 35 5.03 31.17 0.26
N VAL A 36 3.81 31.22 -0.29
CA VAL A 36 2.73 30.32 0.13
C VAL A 36 3.06 28.87 -0.24
N GLN A 37 3.55 28.63 -1.45
CA GLN A 37 3.95 27.30 -1.91
C GLN A 37 5.07 26.72 -1.04
N TYR A 38 6.08 27.52 -0.71
CA TYR A 38 7.16 27.12 0.17
C TYR A 38 6.65 26.75 1.59
N GLY A 39 5.82 27.63 2.18
CA GLY A 39 5.27 27.40 3.52
C GLY A 39 4.40 26.12 3.59
N LEU A 40 3.49 25.95 2.61
CA LEU A 40 2.66 24.74 2.54
C LEU A 40 3.47 23.49 2.23
N GLY A 41 4.51 23.59 1.40
CA GLY A 41 5.43 22.48 1.10
C GLY A 41 6.24 22.04 2.32
N LEU A 42 6.70 22.99 3.15
CA LEU A 42 7.35 22.68 4.42
C LEU A 42 6.37 21.96 5.38
N PHE A 43 5.15 22.50 5.51
CA PHE A 43 4.12 21.89 6.34
C PHE A 43 3.79 20.46 5.90
N GLU A 44 3.60 20.25 4.58
CA GLU A 44 3.36 18.91 4.03
C GLU A 44 4.52 17.96 4.35
N LYS A 45 5.76 18.42 4.20
CA LYS A 45 6.96 17.61 4.46
C LYS A 45 7.06 17.19 5.92
N VAL A 46 6.78 18.12 6.86
CA VAL A 46 6.75 17.82 8.30
C VAL A 46 5.66 16.82 8.64
N CYS A 47 4.45 17.01 8.11
CA CYS A 47 3.35 16.06 8.31
C CYS A 47 3.68 14.67 7.76
N ARG A 48 4.25 14.61 6.58
CA ARG A 48 4.66 13.33 5.96
C ARG A 48 5.72 12.62 6.80
N GLN A 49 6.75 13.33 7.25
CA GLN A 49 7.80 12.77 8.11
C GLN A 49 7.24 12.24 9.44
N TYR A 50 6.25 12.94 10.00
CA TYR A 50 5.55 12.48 11.19
C TYR A 50 4.76 11.19 10.93
N LEU A 51 4.03 11.12 9.82
CA LEU A 51 3.29 9.91 9.41
C LEU A 51 4.22 8.72 9.15
N ASP A 52 5.37 8.95 8.50
CA ASP A 52 6.37 7.90 8.26
C ASP A 52 6.91 7.36 9.60
N GLY A 53 7.18 8.24 10.57
CA GLY A 53 7.57 7.83 11.93
C GLY A 53 6.49 7.01 12.65
N GLN A 54 5.21 7.40 12.53
CA GLN A 54 4.10 6.62 13.11
C GLN A 54 3.93 5.26 12.42
N LYS A 55 4.15 5.19 11.11
CA LYS A 55 4.16 3.93 10.36
C LYS A 55 5.19 2.96 10.94
N GLU A 56 6.44 3.38 11.07
CA GLU A 56 7.51 2.54 11.62
C GLU A 56 7.21 2.09 13.07
N PHE A 57 6.66 2.99 13.88
CA PHE A 57 6.25 2.67 15.24
C PHE A 57 5.13 1.60 15.27
N CYS A 58 4.11 1.73 14.42
CA CYS A 58 3.05 0.73 14.31
C CYS A 58 3.60 -0.64 13.87
N LEU A 59 4.53 -0.66 12.92
CA LEU A 59 5.17 -1.91 12.47
C LEU A 59 5.92 -2.58 13.61
N ALA A 60 6.72 -1.83 14.36
CA ALA A 60 7.46 -2.36 15.52
C ALA A 60 6.52 -2.92 16.61
N LEU A 61 5.38 -2.25 16.87
CA LEU A 61 4.38 -2.75 17.81
C LEU A 61 3.74 -4.07 17.36
N ILE A 62 3.47 -4.21 16.07
CA ILE A 62 2.91 -5.44 15.51
C ILE A 62 3.91 -6.58 15.61
N GLU A 63 5.16 -6.33 15.25
CA GLU A 63 6.25 -7.28 15.36
C GLU A 63 6.47 -7.76 16.80
N GLN A 64 6.42 -6.82 17.76
CA GLN A 64 6.44 -7.12 19.18
C GLN A 64 5.27 -8.01 19.60
N LYS A 65 4.04 -7.71 19.15
CA LYS A 65 2.85 -8.52 19.48
C LYS A 65 2.92 -9.92 18.88
N ILE A 66 3.40 -10.06 17.63
CA ILE A 66 3.59 -11.36 16.99
C ILE A 66 4.60 -12.19 17.79
N THR A 67 5.73 -11.57 18.14
CA THR A 67 6.78 -12.25 18.90
C THR A 67 6.30 -12.65 20.31
N ALA A 68 5.61 -11.75 21.01
CA ALA A 68 5.01 -12.07 22.30
C ALA A 68 4.02 -13.21 22.20
N LYS A 69 3.14 -13.18 21.20
CA LYS A 69 2.17 -14.26 20.96
C LYS A 69 2.82 -15.58 20.61
N ALA A 70 3.86 -15.56 19.79
CA ALA A 70 4.62 -16.76 19.45
C ALA A 70 5.26 -17.41 20.69
N LEU A 71 5.72 -16.61 21.67
CA LEU A 71 6.27 -17.11 22.95
C LEU A 71 5.18 -17.64 23.90
N GLU A 72 3.94 -17.18 23.77
CA GLU A 72 2.80 -17.67 24.55
C GLU A 72 2.17 -18.97 24.01
N LEU A 73 2.48 -19.33 22.78
CA LEU A 73 1.95 -20.55 22.16
C LEU A 73 2.66 -21.79 22.75
N GLU A 74 1.91 -22.88 22.90
CA GLU A 74 2.50 -24.17 23.20
C GLU A 74 3.50 -24.58 22.10
N PHE A 75 4.60 -25.20 22.53
CA PHE A 75 5.68 -25.64 21.62
C PHE A 75 5.16 -26.53 20.47
N GLU A 76 4.20 -27.41 20.76
CA GLU A 76 3.53 -28.23 19.75
C GLU A 76 2.82 -27.41 18.65
N LYS A 77 2.13 -26.34 19.05
CA LYS A 77 1.44 -25.46 18.10
C LYS A 77 2.43 -24.60 17.34
N PHE A 78 3.51 -24.16 18.01
CA PHE A 78 4.55 -23.37 17.39
C PHE A 78 5.30 -24.16 16.30
N GLU A 79 5.53 -25.47 16.48
CA GLU A 79 6.18 -26.32 15.48
C GLU A 79 5.28 -26.69 14.29
N LYS A 80 3.97 -26.48 14.37
CA LYS A 80 3.08 -26.76 13.23
C LYS A 80 3.42 -25.87 12.04
N THR A 81 3.54 -26.49 10.87
CA THR A 81 3.84 -25.79 9.61
C THR A 81 2.84 -24.65 9.35
N GLU A 82 1.57 -24.84 9.70
CA GLU A 82 0.51 -23.84 9.54
C GLU A 82 0.78 -22.58 10.39
N THR A 83 1.22 -22.75 11.64
CA THR A 83 1.56 -21.64 12.54
C THR A 83 2.81 -20.91 12.07
N MET A 84 3.85 -21.65 11.68
CA MET A 84 5.07 -21.09 11.12
C MET A 84 4.80 -20.34 9.81
N ASP A 85 3.92 -20.87 8.97
CA ASP A 85 3.49 -20.19 7.75
C ASP A 85 2.65 -18.94 8.05
N ALA A 86 1.79 -18.97 9.07
CA ALA A 86 1.06 -17.78 9.51
C ALA A 86 2.01 -16.69 10.03
N ILE A 87 2.97 -17.03 10.89
CA ILE A 87 4.02 -16.11 11.36
C ILE A 87 4.83 -15.57 10.19
N ARG A 88 5.24 -16.45 9.26
CA ARG A 88 6.01 -16.05 8.08
C ARG A 88 5.21 -15.11 7.18
N ARG A 89 3.94 -15.43 6.89
CA ARG A 89 3.05 -14.56 6.10
C ARG A 89 2.87 -13.21 6.75
N THR A 90 2.71 -13.16 8.05
CA THR A 90 2.57 -11.91 8.81
C THR A 90 3.89 -11.12 8.83
N ASN A 91 5.06 -11.78 8.94
CA ASN A 91 6.38 -11.14 8.88
C ASN A 91 6.76 -10.73 7.44
N VAL A 92 6.47 -11.54 6.42
CA VAL A 92 6.71 -11.19 5.01
C VAL A 92 5.81 -10.02 4.60
N SER A 93 4.60 -9.91 5.15
CA SER A 93 3.77 -8.72 4.96
C SER A 93 4.35 -7.48 5.66
N SER A 94 5.19 -7.62 6.67
CA SER A 94 5.92 -6.49 7.28
C SER A 94 7.06 -5.98 6.41
N MET A 95 7.66 -6.82 5.56
CA MET A 95 8.74 -6.45 4.63
C MET A 95 8.25 -6.14 3.20
N GLY A 96 7.02 -6.53 2.85
CA GLY A 96 6.43 -6.37 1.52
C GLY A 96 5.24 -5.41 1.48
N SER A 97 4.65 -5.26 0.29
CA SER A 97 3.41 -4.50 0.09
C SER A 97 2.25 -5.20 0.80
N GLY A 98 1.60 -4.56 1.78
CA GLY A 98 0.40 -5.09 2.45
C GLY A 98 0.44 -5.03 3.97
N ASN A 99 1.43 -4.37 4.55
CA ASN A 99 1.53 -4.20 6.00
C ASN A 99 0.57 -3.11 6.53
N VAL A 100 0.38 -3.04 7.85
CA VAL A 100 -0.44 -2.00 8.50
C VAL A 100 0.07 -0.59 8.21
N GLY A 101 1.40 -0.41 8.03
CA GLY A 101 1.96 0.86 7.61
C GLY A 101 1.50 1.27 6.20
N ASP A 102 1.36 0.33 5.28
CA ASP A 102 0.79 0.58 3.95
C ASP A 102 -0.69 0.92 4.05
N GLN A 103 -1.44 0.34 4.99
CA GLN A 103 -2.83 0.70 5.24
C GLN A 103 -2.98 2.16 5.68
N LEU A 104 -2.10 2.68 6.53
CA LEU A 104 -2.09 4.10 6.89
C LEU A 104 -1.82 4.99 5.68
N ILE A 105 -0.92 4.59 4.78
CA ILE A 105 -0.64 5.30 3.52
C ILE A 105 -1.87 5.26 2.61
N VAL A 106 -2.54 4.11 2.50
CA VAL A 106 -3.77 3.94 1.70
C VAL A 106 -4.87 4.87 2.23
N ILE A 107 -5.14 4.86 3.53
CA ILE A 107 -6.13 5.75 4.16
C ILE A 107 -5.78 7.22 3.91
N HIS A 108 -4.52 7.62 4.14
CA HIS A 108 -4.05 8.98 3.87
C HIS A 108 -4.26 9.37 2.41
N THR A 109 -3.92 8.47 1.47
CA THR A 109 -4.08 8.71 0.03
C THR A 109 -5.55 8.84 -0.36
N MET A 110 -6.44 8.00 0.18
CA MET A 110 -7.88 8.11 -0.04
C MET A 110 -8.44 9.44 0.49
N MET A 111 -8.06 9.83 1.71
CA MET A 111 -8.48 11.11 2.30
C MET A 111 -7.98 12.31 1.51
N THR A 112 -6.72 12.28 1.06
CA THR A 112 -6.17 13.37 0.24
C THR A 112 -6.82 13.44 -1.14
N SER A 113 -7.13 12.31 -1.77
CA SER A 113 -7.86 12.27 -3.04
C SER A 113 -9.29 12.78 -2.88
N LEU A 114 -9.98 12.39 -1.80
CA LEU A 114 -11.34 12.89 -1.51
C LEU A 114 -11.36 14.41 -1.31
N LEU A 115 -10.42 14.95 -0.53
CA LEU A 115 -10.29 16.37 -0.32
C LEU A 115 -9.96 17.12 -1.62
N SER A 116 -9.10 16.55 -2.45
CA SER A 116 -8.76 17.07 -3.78
C SER A 116 -9.98 17.14 -4.70
N LEU A 117 -10.84 16.11 -4.65
CA LEU A 117 -12.09 16.08 -5.42
C LEU A 117 -13.07 17.17 -4.99
N LEU A 118 -13.11 17.55 -3.71
CA LEU A 118 -13.93 18.66 -3.25
C LEU A 118 -13.47 20.00 -3.88
N TYR A 119 -12.17 20.24 -4.00
CA TYR A 119 -11.63 21.39 -4.72
C TYR A 119 -12.00 21.36 -6.21
N ALA A 120 -11.85 20.20 -6.84
CA ALA A 120 -12.26 20.06 -8.25
C ALA A 120 -13.74 20.35 -8.46
N LEU A 121 -14.60 19.83 -7.60
CA LEU A 121 -16.04 20.08 -7.63
C LEU A 121 -16.36 21.58 -7.50
N PHE A 122 -15.67 22.26 -6.61
CA PHE A 122 -15.82 23.72 -6.45
C PHE A 122 -15.48 24.47 -7.76
N PHE A 123 -14.37 24.16 -8.41
CA PHE A 123 -14.00 24.79 -9.68
C PHE A 123 -14.94 24.40 -10.82
N LEU A 124 -15.40 23.16 -10.88
CA LEU A 124 -16.37 22.70 -11.89
C LEU A 124 -17.74 23.37 -11.73
N LEU A 125 -18.22 23.53 -10.50
CA LEU A 125 -19.45 24.24 -10.22
C LEU A 125 -19.31 25.72 -10.63
N ARG A 126 -18.18 26.35 -10.34
CA ARG A 126 -17.89 27.71 -10.79
C ARG A 126 -17.86 27.81 -12.31
N LEU A 127 -17.28 26.84 -13.01
CA LEU A 127 -17.27 26.76 -14.48
C LEU A 127 -18.69 26.63 -15.06
N PHE A 128 -19.56 25.88 -14.39
CA PHE A 128 -20.95 25.69 -14.81
C PHE A 128 -21.80 26.98 -14.63
N LEU A 129 -21.55 27.72 -13.53
CA LEU A 129 -22.28 28.92 -13.16
C LEU A 129 -21.70 30.23 -13.74
N LEU A 130 -20.77 30.14 -14.72
CA LEU A 130 -20.12 31.33 -15.29
C LEU A 130 -21.15 32.30 -15.86
N PRO A 131 -21.15 33.60 -15.44
CA PRO A 131 -21.96 34.65 -16.03
C PRO A 131 -21.43 34.92 -17.46
N GLY A 132 -22.29 34.87 -18.45
CA GLY A 132 -21.94 35.05 -19.86
C GLY A 132 -22.09 33.80 -20.73
N SER A 133 -22.44 32.67 -20.13
CA SER A 133 -22.83 31.49 -20.89
C SER A 133 -24.15 31.78 -21.63
N SER A 134 -24.10 31.70 -22.98
CA SER A 134 -25.25 31.90 -23.86
C SER A 134 -25.69 30.59 -24.44
N MET A 135 -26.98 30.34 -24.53
CA MET A 135 -27.51 29.13 -25.19
C MET A 135 -27.40 29.16 -26.74
N LYS A 136 -26.90 30.26 -27.30
CA LYS A 136 -26.81 30.41 -28.77
C LYS A 136 -25.84 29.42 -29.44
N ASN A 137 -24.74 29.06 -28.76
CA ASN A 137 -23.72 28.14 -29.28
C ASN A 137 -23.45 27.03 -28.26
N PHE A 138 -23.22 25.80 -28.74
CA PHE A 138 -22.89 24.66 -27.88
C PHE A 138 -21.70 24.96 -26.94
N PHE A 139 -20.63 25.58 -27.46
CA PHE A 139 -19.42 25.87 -26.68
C PHE A 139 -19.60 26.93 -25.60
N THR A 140 -20.52 27.88 -25.76
CA THR A 140 -20.84 28.91 -24.75
C THR A 140 -21.89 28.42 -23.76
N SER A 141 -22.59 27.35 -24.06
CA SER A 141 -23.67 26.78 -23.25
C SER A 141 -23.11 26.00 -22.05
N PRO A 142 -23.87 25.95 -20.92
CA PRO A 142 -23.57 25.05 -19.80
C PRO A 142 -23.63 23.56 -20.22
N PHE A 143 -24.31 23.20 -21.31
CA PHE A 143 -24.35 21.84 -21.83
C PHE A 143 -22.98 21.29 -22.24
N SER A 144 -22.04 22.15 -22.67
CA SER A 144 -20.66 21.73 -22.96
C SER A 144 -19.90 21.27 -21.72
N THR A 145 -20.15 21.88 -20.55
CA THR A 145 -19.59 21.39 -19.27
C THR A 145 -20.24 20.10 -18.80
N LEU A 146 -21.54 19.93 -19.05
CA LEU A 146 -22.22 18.66 -18.77
C LEU A 146 -21.68 17.53 -19.66
N ALA A 147 -21.47 17.79 -20.96
CA ALA A 147 -20.86 16.84 -21.89
C ALA A 147 -19.44 16.46 -21.46
N LEU A 148 -18.63 17.41 -20.98
CA LEU A 148 -17.31 17.14 -20.43
C LEU A 148 -17.39 16.22 -19.21
N LEU A 149 -18.32 16.49 -18.28
CA LEU A 149 -18.50 15.64 -17.09
C LEU A 149 -18.94 14.21 -17.45
N LEU A 150 -19.83 14.05 -18.45
CA LEU A 150 -20.26 12.74 -18.92
C LEU A 150 -19.10 11.98 -19.57
N LEU A 151 -18.28 12.64 -20.38
CA LEU A 151 -17.07 12.03 -20.97
C LEU A 151 -16.06 11.62 -19.90
N CYS A 152 -15.85 12.45 -18.88
CA CYS A 152 -15.03 12.12 -17.73
C CYS A 152 -15.59 10.90 -16.97
N GLY A 153 -16.90 10.83 -16.74
CA GLY A 153 -17.56 9.68 -16.10
C GLY A 153 -17.40 8.39 -16.91
N LEU A 154 -17.55 8.47 -18.23
CA LEU A 154 -17.34 7.33 -19.14
C LEU A 154 -15.89 6.83 -19.09
N GLN A 155 -14.93 7.75 -19.13
CA GLN A 155 -13.51 7.41 -18.99
C GLN A 155 -13.22 6.69 -17.68
N LEU A 156 -13.76 7.20 -16.56
CA LEU A 156 -13.58 6.57 -15.25
C LEU A 156 -14.14 5.16 -15.22
N ALA A 157 -15.33 4.95 -15.79
CA ALA A 157 -15.93 3.63 -15.86
C ALA A 157 -15.05 2.65 -16.67
N LEU A 158 -14.50 3.12 -17.80
CA LEU A 158 -13.59 2.31 -18.63
C LEU A 158 -12.26 2.03 -17.90
N SER A 159 -11.65 3.04 -17.31
CA SER A 159 -10.41 2.90 -16.53
C SER A 159 -10.59 1.98 -15.32
N SER A 160 -11.73 2.09 -14.63
CA SER A 160 -12.05 1.20 -13.48
C SER A 160 -12.16 -0.27 -13.92
N ARG A 161 -12.77 -0.56 -15.06
CA ARG A 161 -12.83 -1.93 -15.61
C ARG A 161 -11.44 -2.47 -15.93
N ILE A 162 -10.62 -1.67 -16.62
CA ILE A 162 -9.25 -2.03 -17.01
C ILE A 162 -8.40 -2.30 -15.75
N ASN A 163 -8.52 -1.45 -14.73
CA ASN A 163 -7.76 -1.60 -13.50
C ASN A 163 -8.20 -2.81 -12.65
N ARG A 164 -9.49 -3.14 -12.63
CA ARG A 164 -9.99 -4.35 -11.96
C ARG A 164 -9.34 -5.63 -12.50
N GLU A 165 -9.29 -5.78 -13.82
CA GLU A 165 -8.64 -6.92 -14.44
C GLU A 165 -7.15 -7.00 -14.07
N SER A 166 -6.47 -5.85 -14.02
CA SER A 166 -5.07 -5.76 -13.63
C SER A 166 -4.85 -6.16 -12.17
N THR A 167 -5.71 -5.69 -11.27
CA THR A 167 -5.62 -5.99 -9.83
C THR A 167 -5.88 -7.48 -9.56
N GLN A 168 -6.91 -8.07 -10.20
CA GLN A 168 -7.19 -9.51 -10.06
C GLN A 168 -6.00 -10.35 -10.53
N LYS A 169 -5.42 -10.00 -11.67
CA LYS A 169 -4.26 -10.70 -12.21
C LYS A 169 -3.01 -10.56 -11.32
N LYS A 170 -2.84 -9.40 -10.67
CA LYS A 170 -1.77 -9.18 -9.70
C LYS A 170 -1.94 -10.05 -8.44
N ILE A 171 -3.17 -10.18 -7.94
CA ILE A 171 -3.50 -11.04 -6.78
C ILE A 171 -3.22 -12.51 -7.12
N GLU A 172 -3.71 -12.99 -8.26
CA GLU A 172 -3.51 -14.35 -8.75
C GLU A 172 -2.02 -14.70 -8.88
N LEU A 173 -1.24 -13.78 -9.44
CA LEU A 173 0.22 -13.95 -9.56
C LEU A 173 0.93 -13.98 -8.21
N ASN A 174 0.56 -13.12 -7.28
CA ASN A 174 1.17 -13.12 -5.96
C ASN A 174 0.89 -14.43 -5.22
N GLN A 175 -0.36 -14.90 -5.25
CA GLN A 175 -0.73 -16.19 -4.64
C GLN A 175 -0.01 -17.38 -5.29
N GLY A 176 0.13 -17.37 -6.60
CA GLY A 176 0.86 -18.42 -7.33
C GLY A 176 2.38 -18.42 -7.07
N ASN A 177 2.93 -17.31 -6.59
CA ASN A 177 4.37 -17.14 -6.35
C ASN A 177 4.81 -17.41 -4.91
N ASP A 178 3.91 -17.53 -3.97
CA ASP A 178 4.25 -17.64 -2.54
C ASP A 178 5.21 -18.81 -2.28
N HIS A 179 5.00 -19.96 -2.93
CA HIS A 179 5.87 -21.11 -2.79
C HIS A 179 7.29 -20.85 -3.38
N SER A 180 7.38 -20.34 -4.61
CA SER A 180 8.66 -20.06 -5.26
C SER A 180 9.47 -19.00 -4.52
N ASN A 181 8.79 -17.95 -4.03
CA ASN A 181 9.38 -16.91 -3.19
C ASN A 181 9.88 -17.48 -1.86
N SER A 182 9.12 -18.38 -1.23
CA SER A 182 9.52 -19.03 0.02
C SER A 182 10.75 -19.88 -0.17
N VAL A 183 10.83 -20.66 -1.27
CA VAL A 183 12.01 -21.47 -1.61
C VAL A 183 13.22 -20.59 -1.90
N ALA A 184 13.06 -19.53 -2.70
CA ALA A 184 14.15 -18.62 -3.01
C ALA A 184 14.69 -17.91 -1.75
N ASN A 185 13.80 -17.39 -0.89
CA ASN A 185 14.18 -16.76 0.37
C ASN A 185 14.87 -17.74 1.32
N TYR A 186 14.37 -18.99 1.41
CA TYR A 186 15.02 -20.04 2.21
C TYR A 186 16.44 -20.28 1.72
N LEU A 187 16.64 -20.44 0.42
CA LEU A 187 17.97 -20.68 -0.15
C LEU A 187 18.92 -19.50 0.09
N VAL A 188 18.44 -18.26 -0.05
CA VAL A 188 19.22 -17.05 0.27
C VAL A 188 19.62 -17.04 1.73
N ASN A 189 18.68 -17.32 2.65
CA ASN A 189 18.97 -17.35 4.08
C ASN A 189 19.99 -18.45 4.41
N VAL A 190 19.87 -19.65 3.82
CA VAL A 190 20.84 -20.74 3.99
C VAL A 190 22.24 -20.32 3.53
N MET A 191 22.33 -19.63 2.37
CA MET A 191 23.62 -19.16 1.83
C MET A 191 24.26 -18.03 2.64
N LEU A 192 23.45 -17.20 3.32
CA LEU A 192 23.91 -16.06 4.10
C LEU A 192 24.10 -16.38 5.59
N GLU A 193 23.64 -17.53 6.08
CA GLU A 193 23.74 -17.91 7.48
C GLU A 193 25.18 -18.33 7.83
N GLU A 194 25.84 -17.56 8.68
CA GLU A 194 27.25 -17.78 9.09
C GLU A 194 27.48 -19.20 9.64
N ARG A 195 26.53 -19.73 10.43
CA ARG A 195 26.63 -21.07 11.02
C ARG A 195 26.70 -22.18 9.99
N ARG A 196 26.19 -21.99 8.78
CA ARG A 196 26.18 -22.97 7.69
C ARG A 196 27.32 -22.78 6.69
N ALA A 197 28.10 -21.71 6.85
CA ALA A 197 29.18 -21.39 5.92
C ALA A 197 30.23 -22.53 5.84
N ASP A 198 30.56 -23.15 6.96
CA ASP A 198 31.52 -24.24 7.01
C ASP A 198 30.96 -25.53 6.37
N ASP A 199 29.71 -25.87 6.66
CA ASP A 199 29.03 -27.03 6.07
C ASP A 199 28.90 -26.87 4.54
N ILE A 200 28.60 -25.70 4.04
CA ILE A 200 28.50 -25.41 2.60
C ILE A 200 29.85 -25.55 1.94
N ARG A 201 30.94 -25.07 2.56
CA ARG A 201 32.31 -25.13 2.04
C ARG A 201 32.86 -26.56 2.06
N ILE A 202 32.72 -27.26 3.19
CA ILE A 202 33.20 -28.63 3.35
C ILE A 202 32.42 -29.59 2.45
N GLY A 203 31.10 -29.39 2.35
CA GLY A 203 30.22 -30.21 1.53
C GLY A 203 30.22 -29.84 0.03
N HIS A 204 30.95 -28.80 -0.40
CA HIS A 204 30.93 -28.27 -1.78
C HIS A 204 29.49 -28.05 -2.30
N LEU A 205 28.60 -27.50 -1.42
CA LEU A 205 27.17 -27.35 -1.72
C LEU A 205 26.86 -26.07 -2.52
N ASP A 206 27.83 -25.20 -2.78
CA ASP A 206 27.71 -23.95 -3.51
C ASP A 206 27.03 -24.12 -4.87
N GLY A 207 27.53 -25.04 -5.70
CA GLY A 207 26.95 -25.33 -7.01
C GLY A 207 25.54 -25.91 -6.95
N PHE A 208 25.22 -26.71 -5.91
CA PHE A 208 23.88 -27.26 -5.71
C PHE A 208 22.90 -26.16 -5.31
N LEU A 209 23.27 -25.31 -4.36
CA LEU A 209 22.42 -24.20 -3.89
C LEU A 209 22.16 -23.19 -5.00
N ASP A 210 23.17 -22.82 -5.79
CA ASP A 210 23.04 -21.94 -6.94
C ASP A 210 22.10 -22.57 -8.01
N ALA A 211 22.24 -23.86 -8.30
CA ALA A 211 21.35 -24.55 -9.23
C ALA A 211 19.88 -24.57 -8.74
N GLN A 212 19.64 -24.78 -7.44
CA GLN A 212 18.28 -24.74 -6.88
C GLN A 212 17.69 -23.33 -6.89
N PHE A 213 18.48 -22.32 -6.55
CA PHE A 213 18.09 -20.92 -6.65
C PHE A 213 17.77 -20.54 -8.10
N GLY A 214 18.62 -20.96 -9.05
CA GLY A 214 18.39 -20.78 -10.47
C GLY A 214 17.08 -21.41 -10.96
N LYS A 215 16.71 -22.60 -10.47
CA LYS A 215 15.41 -23.23 -10.78
C LYS A 215 14.23 -22.42 -10.24
N ALA A 216 14.32 -21.93 -8.99
CA ALA A 216 13.28 -21.08 -8.41
C ALA A 216 13.12 -19.80 -9.21
N MET A 217 14.21 -19.15 -9.60
CA MET A 217 14.21 -17.94 -10.43
C MET A 217 13.72 -18.18 -11.86
N ALA A 218 14.07 -19.32 -12.46
CA ALA A 218 13.61 -19.68 -13.79
C ALA A 218 12.07 -19.85 -13.86
N HIS A 219 11.44 -20.24 -12.77
CA HIS A 219 9.98 -20.30 -12.68
C HIS A 219 9.36 -18.92 -12.47
N PHE A 220 9.96 -18.12 -11.61
CA PHE A 220 9.48 -16.78 -11.23
C PHE A 220 9.61 -15.76 -12.36
N LEU A 221 10.77 -15.71 -13.03
CA LEU A 221 11.10 -14.65 -13.99
C LEU A 221 10.14 -14.56 -15.18
N PRO A 222 9.79 -15.66 -15.89
CA PRO A 222 8.85 -15.59 -17.02
C PRO A 222 7.47 -15.10 -16.63
N MET A 223 7.00 -15.49 -15.45
CA MET A 223 5.71 -15.09 -14.91
C MET A 223 5.68 -13.59 -14.57
N TYR A 224 6.74 -13.10 -13.92
CA TYR A 224 6.91 -11.67 -13.62
C TYR A 224 7.00 -10.82 -14.89
N LEU A 225 7.76 -11.26 -15.89
CA LEU A 225 7.84 -10.61 -17.20
C LEU A 225 6.49 -10.60 -17.92
N GLY A 226 5.74 -11.69 -17.83
CA GLY A 226 4.37 -11.78 -18.37
C GLY A 226 3.46 -10.74 -17.72
N PHE A 227 3.52 -10.62 -16.39
CA PHE A 227 2.77 -9.60 -15.66
C PHE A 227 3.23 -8.17 -16.02
N ALA A 228 4.54 -7.93 -16.09
CA ALA A 228 5.06 -6.61 -16.45
C ALA A 228 4.59 -6.17 -17.84
N ARG A 229 4.56 -7.08 -18.83
CA ARG A 229 3.99 -6.81 -20.16
C ARG A 229 2.49 -6.52 -20.10
N PHE A 230 1.74 -7.29 -19.33
CA PHE A 230 0.31 -7.07 -19.16
C PHE A 230 0.04 -5.71 -18.46
N SER A 231 0.78 -5.39 -17.41
CA SER A 231 0.70 -4.10 -16.72
C SER A 231 1.03 -2.94 -17.66
N ALA A 232 2.11 -3.04 -18.44
CA ALA A 232 2.48 -2.02 -19.42
C ALA A 232 1.40 -1.75 -20.45
N VAL A 233 0.70 -2.80 -20.96
CA VAL A 233 -0.42 -2.65 -21.88
C VAL A 233 -1.61 -1.97 -21.18
N THR A 234 -1.89 -2.34 -19.94
CA THR A 234 -2.96 -1.74 -19.13
C THR A 234 -2.69 -0.26 -18.85
N ASP A 235 -1.46 0.07 -18.45
CA ASP A 235 -1.03 1.45 -18.22
C ASP A 235 -1.06 2.27 -19.50
N GLY A 236 -0.67 1.69 -20.63
CA GLY A 236 -0.78 2.30 -21.96
C GLY A 236 -2.22 2.63 -22.35
N LYS A 237 -3.18 1.72 -22.10
CA LYS A 237 -4.62 1.98 -22.32
C LYS A 237 -5.13 3.11 -21.43
N ASN A 238 -4.75 3.12 -20.14
CA ASN A 238 -5.12 4.19 -19.21
C ASN A 238 -4.51 5.53 -19.61
N ALA A 239 -3.24 5.55 -20.05
CA ALA A 239 -2.58 6.76 -20.56
C ALA A 239 -3.28 7.31 -21.79
N LEU A 240 -3.70 6.46 -22.74
CA LEU A 240 -4.44 6.88 -23.92
C LEU A 240 -5.81 7.49 -23.54
N LEU A 241 -6.55 6.83 -22.64
CA LEU A 241 -7.82 7.36 -22.13
C LEU A 241 -7.63 8.72 -21.45
N SER A 242 -6.59 8.87 -20.63
CA SER A 242 -6.26 10.13 -19.96
C SER A 242 -5.90 11.23 -20.96
N LEU A 243 -5.13 10.90 -21.99
CA LEU A 243 -4.76 11.84 -23.06
C LEU A 243 -5.99 12.34 -23.83
N LEU A 244 -6.92 11.44 -24.18
CA LEU A 244 -8.18 11.81 -24.86
C LEU A 244 -9.04 12.75 -24.01
N SER A 245 -9.15 12.48 -22.70
CA SER A 245 -9.91 13.34 -21.79
C SER A 245 -9.25 14.69 -21.60
N ASN A 246 -7.93 14.72 -21.43
CA ASN A 246 -7.20 15.99 -21.30
C ASN A 246 -7.37 16.82 -22.58
N PHE A 247 -7.21 16.21 -23.75
CA PHE A 247 -7.44 16.88 -25.03
C PHE A 247 -8.85 17.47 -25.11
N THR A 248 -9.87 16.67 -24.76
CA THR A 248 -11.26 17.13 -24.77
C THR A 248 -11.52 18.27 -23.77
N ALA A 249 -10.94 18.17 -22.56
CA ALA A 249 -11.05 19.22 -21.55
C ALA A 249 -10.44 20.54 -22.04
N TYR A 250 -9.20 20.50 -22.56
CA TYR A 250 -8.55 21.69 -23.09
C TYR A 250 -9.26 22.27 -24.32
N LEU A 251 -9.79 21.41 -25.21
CA LEU A 251 -10.54 21.84 -26.38
C LEU A 251 -11.84 22.54 -26.01
N LEU A 252 -12.65 21.95 -25.12
CA LEU A 252 -13.94 22.52 -24.74
C LEU A 252 -13.77 23.79 -23.90
N ILE A 253 -12.83 23.81 -22.95
CA ILE A 253 -12.60 24.97 -22.07
C ILE A 253 -11.86 26.06 -22.87
N GLY A 254 -10.92 25.69 -23.74
CA GLY A 254 -10.25 26.63 -24.65
C GLY A 254 -11.22 27.29 -25.62
N ALA A 255 -12.16 26.53 -26.17
CA ALA A 255 -13.21 27.10 -27.00
C ALA A 255 -14.07 28.14 -26.24
N LYS A 256 -14.41 27.88 -24.96
CA LYS A 256 -15.11 28.89 -24.12
C LYS A 256 -14.29 30.18 -23.97
N ALA A 257 -12.98 30.09 -23.84
CA ALA A 257 -12.12 31.27 -23.76
C ALA A 257 -12.06 32.02 -25.10
N LEU A 258 -11.98 31.32 -26.24
CA LEU A 258 -12.01 31.93 -27.57
C LEU A 258 -13.32 32.69 -27.84
N TYR A 259 -14.44 32.19 -27.32
CA TYR A 259 -15.74 32.89 -27.39
C TYR A 259 -15.91 33.96 -26.32
N GLY A 260 -14.86 34.28 -25.54
CA GLY A 260 -14.88 35.36 -24.53
C GLY A 260 -15.70 35.05 -23.26
N VAL A 261 -16.08 33.82 -23.02
CA VAL A 261 -16.84 33.42 -21.82
C VAL A 261 -15.95 33.42 -20.58
N LEU A 262 -14.65 33.19 -20.75
CA LEU A 262 -13.66 33.19 -19.66
C LEU A 262 -12.31 33.75 -20.13
N PRO A 263 -11.52 34.31 -19.21
CA PRO A 263 -10.16 34.76 -19.50
C PRO A 263 -9.27 33.61 -19.96
N ILE A 264 -8.31 33.89 -20.84
CA ILE A 264 -7.39 32.87 -21.39
C ILE A 264 -6.60 32.15 -20.28
N GLY A 265 -6.15 32.87 -19.26
CA GLY A 265 -5.44 32.26 -18.13
C GLY A 265 -6.28 31.28 -17.34
N ASP A 266 -7.61 31.49 -17.28
CA ASP A 266 -8.51 30.61 -16.55
C ASP A 266 -8.69 29.24 -17.25
N VAL A 267 -8.33 29.11 -18.53
CA VAL A 267 -8.26 27.82 -19.24
C VAL A 267 -7.34 26.86 -18.48
N LEU A 268 -6.19 27.36 -18.03
CA LEU A 268 -5.23 26.56 -17.27
C LEU A 268 -5.82 26.06 -15.93
N LEU A 269 -6.55 26.96 -15.25
CA LEU A 269 -7.22 26.63 -13.99
C LEU A 269 -8.28 25.53 -14.17
N TYR A 270 -9.23 25.74 -15.10
CA TYR A 270 -10.36 24.83 -15.25
C TYR A 270 -9.97 23.50 -15.92
N ALA A 271 -9.18 23.54 -17.01
CA ALA A 271 -8.70 22.33 -17.65
C ALA A 271 -7.77 21.53 -16.74
N GLY A 272 -6.85 22.22 -16.04
CA GLY A 272 -5.98 21.59 -15.05
C GLY A 272 -6.76 20.99 -13.87
N SER A 273 -7.85 21.64 -13.44
CA SER A 273 -8.72 21.10 -12.37
C SER A 273 -9.46 19.84 -12.82
N VAL A 274 -9.93 19.76 -14.07
CA VAL A 274 -10.54 18.54 -14.65
C VAL A 274 -9.51 17.42 -14.71
N THR A 275 -8.35 17.70 -15.27
CA THR A 275 -7.25 16.70 -15.37
C THR A 275 -6.87 16.16 -14.01
N ARG A 276 -6.74 17.05 -13.02
CA ARG A 276 -6.42 16.67 -11.65
C ARG A 276 -7.51 15.83 -11.02
N ALA A 277 -8.78 16.23 -11.16
CA ALA A 277 -9.92 15.48 -10.65
C ALA A 277 -9.96 14.06 -11.19
N MET A 278 -9.66 13.88 -12.48
CA MET A 278 -9.61 12.55 -13.10
C MET A 278 -8.50 11.68 -12.50
N GLY A 279 -7.31 12.25 -12.31
CA GLY A 279 -6.21 11.56 -11.64
C GLY A 279 -6.52 11.18 -10.20
N ASP A 280 -7.14 12.08 -9.44
CA ASP A 280 -7.50 11.84 -8.04
C ASP A 280 -8.63 10.80 -7.90
N LEU A 281 -9.62 10.80 -8.80
CA LEU A 281 -10.64 9.76 -8.88
C LEU A 281 -10.03 8.40 -9.21
N GLN A 282 -9.14 8.34 -10.19
CA GLN A 282 -8.43 7.11 -10.51
C GLN A 282 -7.62 6.60 -9.32
N THR A 283 -6.88 7.49 -8.65
CA THR A 283 -6.12 7.17 -7.44
C THR A 283 -7.04 6.66 -6.34
N PHE A 284 -8.17 7.29 -6.11
CA PHE A 284 -9.15 6.87 -5.10
C PHE A 284 -9.64 5.43 -5.34
N PHE A 285 -10.03 5.10 -6.57
CA PHE A 285 -10.50 3.75 -6.91
C PHE A 285 -9.39 2.70 -6.88
N THR A 286 -8.19 3.01 -7.37
CA THR A 286 -7.06 2.07 -7.33
C THR A 286 -6.60 1.82 -5.90
N THR A 287 -6.56 2.86 -5.07
CA THR A 287 -6.21 2.77 -3.65
C THR A 287 -7.29 2.02 -2.85
N GLY A 288 -8.58 2.20 -3.18
CA GLY A 288 -9.66 1.41 -2.60
C GLY A 288 -9.52 -0.09 -2.85
N SER A 289 -9.10 -0.48 -4.06
CA SER A 289 -8.84 -1.90 -4.37
C SER A 289 -7.63 -2.46 -3.60
N GLN A 290 -6.64 -1.63 -3.28
CA GLN A 290 -5.50 -2.01 -2.43
C GLN A 290 -5.92 -2.21 -0.97
N PHE A 291 -6.91 -1.46 -0.51
CA PHE A 291 -7.44 -1.61 0.85
C PHE A 291 -7.99 -3.01 1.12
N ASP A 292 -8.77 -3.56 0.20
CA ASP A 292 -9.30 -4.93 0.30
C ASP A 292 -8.18 -5.98 0.34
N TYR A 293 -7.14 -5.77 -0.46
CA TYR A 293 -5.95 -6.63 -0.48
C TYR A 293 -5.22 -6.61 0.87
N ILE A 294 -4.97 -5.42 1.44
CA ILE A 294 -4.30 -5.27 2.73
C ILE A 294 -5.13 -5.87 3.86
N ASN A 295 -6.46 -5.72 3.83
CA ASN A 295 -7.35 -6.30 4.82
C ASN A 295 -7.26 -7.83 4.87
N SER A 296 -6.99 -8.50 3.75
CA SER A 296 -6.81 -9.96 3.75
C SER A 296 -5.57 -10.41 4.52
N TYR A 297 -4.52 -9.59 4.55
CA TYR A 297 -3.33 -9.85 5.37
C TYR A 297 -3.57 -9.55 6.85
N LEU A 298 -4.34 -8.50 7.15
CA LEU A 298 -4.73 -8.19 8.52
C LEU A 298 -5.58 -9.29 9.13
N ALA A 299 -6.50 -9.88 8.37
CA ALA A 299 -7.28 -11.03 8.82
C ALA A 299 -6.36 -12.20 9.24
N THR A 300 -5.31 -12.49 8.48
CA THR A 300 -4.33 -13.53 8.85
C THR A 300 -3.59 -13.19 10.14
N TYR A 301 -3.26 -11.91 10.35
CA TYR A 301 -2.66 -11.45 11.60
C TYR A 301 -3.63 -11.59 12.79
N GLU A 302 -4.88 -11.15 12.61
CA GLU A 302 -5.93 -11.28 13.65
C GLU A 302 -6.19 -12.74 14.02
N ASP A 303 -6.27 -13.62 13.03
CA ASP A 303 -6.44 -15.07 13.24
C ASP A 303 -5.26 -15.66 14.02
N PHE A 304 -4.04 -15.22 13.75
CA PHE A 304 -2.85 -15.65 14.49
C PHE A 304 -2.88 -15.16 15.94
N ILE A 305 -3.18 -13.89 16.17
CA ILE A 305 -3.26 -13.30 17.53
C ILE A 305 -4.42 -13.88 18.34
N ALA A 306 -5.53 -14.24 17.70
CA ALA A 306 -6.72 -14.82 18.33
C ALA A 306 -6.53 -16.29 18.75
N GLN A 307 -5.44 -16.95 18.33
CA GLN A 307 -5.17 -18.32 18.77
C GLN A 307 -5.10 -18.39 20.28
N PRO A 308 -5.73 -19.39 20.93
CA PRO A 308 -5.69 -19.50 22.37
C PRO A 308 -4.27 -19.74 22.86
N SER A 309 -3.80 -18.88 23.76
CA SER A 309 -2.57 -19.13 24.52
C SER A 309 -2.83 -20.25 25.50
N MET A 310 -2.04 -21.29 25.46
CA MET A 310 -2.13 -22.39 26.41
C MET A 310 -0.97 -22.34 27.42
N SER A 311 -0.49 -21.16 27.75
CA SER A 311 0.37 -21.01 28.90
C SER A 311 -0.46 -21.35 30.16
N TYR A 312 -0.23 -22.52 30.68
CA TYR A 312 -0.75 -22.87 31.99
C TYR A 312 0.06 -22.09 33.01
N ASP A 313 -0.37 -20.89 33.34
CA ASP A 313 0.16 -20.15 34.46
C ASP A 313 -0.25 -20.89 35.71
N GLY A 314 0.67 -21.72 36.23
CA GLY A 314 0.50 -22.37 37.50
C GLY A 314 0.23 -21.32 38.56
N THR A 315 -0.74 -21.58 39.43
CA THR A 315 -1.14 -20.66 40.52
C THR A 315 -0.13 -20.61 41.66
N LEU A 316 0.86 -21.51 41.65
CA LEU A 316 1.90 -21.56 42.70
C LEU A 316 3.24 -21.09 42.09
N PRO A 317 3.82 -19.97 42.59
CA PRO A 317 5.16 -19.58 42.20
C PRO A 317 6.16 -20.62 42.66
N ILE A 318 7.18 -20.89 41.86
CA ILE A 318 8.34 -21.71 42.28
C ILE A 318 9.02 -20.97 43.43
N GLU A 319 9.07 -21.58 44.60
CA GLU A 319 9.73 -21.04 45.77
C GLU A 319 11.24 -20.96 45.47
N LYS A 320 11.81 -19.75 45.56
CA LYS A 320 13.26 -19.58 45.49
C LYS A 320 13.86 -20.10 46.76
N ARG A 321 14.59 -21.20 46.66
CA ARG A 321 15.31 -21.81 47.79
C ARG A 321 16.73 -21.23 47.85
N ASP A 322 17.15 -20.90 49.06
CA ASP A 322 18.51 -20.37 49.29
C ASP A 322 19.60 -21.42 49.02
N ASP A 323 19.27 -22.72 49.13
CA ASP A 323 20.16 -23.83 48.82
C ASP A 323 20.30 -24.15 47.35
N GLY A 324 19.48 -23.50 46.45
CA GLY A 324 19.45 -23.72 45.02
C GLY A 324 19.04 -25.12 44.60
N GLN A 325 18.64 -26.01 45.52
CA GLN A 325 18.28 -27.39 45.24
C GLN A 325 16.79 -27.56 45.05
N TYR A 326 16.41 -28.16 43.93
CA TYR A 326 15.03 -28.42 43.56
C TYR A 326 14.80 -29.91 43.34
N ALA A 327 13.83 -30.50 44.02
CA ALA A 327 13.44 -31.89 43.86
C ALA A 327 12.35 -32.01 42.79
N PHE A 328 12.59 -32.85 41.83
CA PHE A 328 11.61 -33.25 40.79
C PHE A 328 11.18 -34.67 41.07
N ALA A 329 9.86 -34.89 41.04
CA ALA A 329 9.27 -36.21 41.19
C ALA A 329 8.22 -36.43 40.09
N PHE A 330 8.37 -37.54 39.42
CA PHE A 330 7.39 -38.06 38.46
C PHE A 330 6.66 -39.22 39.14
N HIS A 331 5.35 -39.23 39.11
CA HIS A 331 4.54 -40.30 39.66
C HIS A 331 3.62 -40.82 38.57
N ASP A 332 3.90 -42.02 38.07
CA ASP A 332 3.07 -42.74 37.08
C ASP A 332 2.78 -41.88 35.83
N VAL A 333 3.83 -41.22 35.29
CA VAL A 333 3.70 -40.30 34.16
C VAL A 333 3.82 -41.08 32.87
N SER A 334 2.77 -40.93 32.03
CA SER A 334 2.78 -41.42 30.64
C SER A 334 2.66 -40.24 29.71
N PHE A 335 3.42 -40.26 28.62
CA PHE A 335 3.43 -39.20 27.63
C PHE A 335 3.54 -39.75 26.21
N SER A 336 2.69 -39.25 25.31
CA SER A 336 2.80 -39.48 23.86
C SER A 336 2.91 -38.13 23.16
N TYR A 337 3.70 -38.03 22.09
CA TYR A 337 3.70 -36.83 21.26
C TYR A 337 2.36 -36.68 20.55
N PRO A 338 1.83 -35.46 20.43
CA PRO A 338 0.60 -35.20 19.70
C PRO A 338 0.67 -35.72 18.25
N GLY A 339 -0.41 -36.40 17.83
CA GLY A 339 -0.49 -37.02 16.50
C GLY A 339 0.12 -38.42 16.40
N THR A 340 0.63 -38.98 17.49
CA THR A 340 1.06 -40.39 17.56
C THR A 340 0.39 -41.10 18.73
N ASP A 341 -0.08 -42.33 18.51
CA ASP A 341 -0.64 -43.18 19.57
C ASP A 341 0.47 -44.00 20.28
N ILE A 342 1.72 -43.76 19.91
CA ILE A 342 2.87 -44.49 20.48
C ILE A 342 3.33 -43.73 21.72
N PRO A 343 3.24 -44.34 22.93
CA PRO A 343 3.74 -43.71 24.14
C PRO A 343 5.28 -43.65 24.11
N VAL A 344 5.82 -42.45 24.38
CA VAL A 344 7.29 -42.25 24.51
C VAL A 344 7.74 -42.44 25.95
N LEU A 345 6.86 -42.13 26.89
CA LEU A 345 7.00 -42.42 28.30
C LEU A 345 5.77 -43.23 28.72
N GLU A 346 5.96 -44.31 29.48
CA GLU A 346 4.91 -45.17 29.93
C GLU A 346 5.12 -45.54 31.40
N HIS A 347 4.17 -45.10 32.25
CA HIS A 347 4.15 -45.39 33.70
C HIS A 347 5.47 -45.02 34.42
N VAL A 348 6.09 -43.92 34.06
CA VAL A 348 7.38 -43.51 34.63
C VAL A 348 7.20 -42.95 36.05
N THR A 349 7.86 -43.59 37.03
CA THR A 349 7.94 -43.12 38.41
C THR A 349 9.41 -42.98 38.77
N LEU A 350 9.87 -41.72 38.94
CA LEU A 350 11.24 -41.42 39.36
C LEU A 350 11.31 -40.08 40.08
N SER A 351 12.33 -39.91 40.92
CA SER A 351 12.65 -38.66 41.59
C SER A 351 14.13 -38.33 41.53
N PHE A 352 14.45 -37.08 41.32
CA PHE A 352 15.84 -36.60 41.32
C PHE A 352 15.90 -35.16 41.78
N THR A 353 17.08 -34.73 42.21
CA THR A 353 17.33 -33.35 42.68
C THR A 353 18.23 -32.64 41.67
N ILE A 354 17.91 -31.39 41.33
CA ILE A 354 18.71 -30.52 40.48
C ILE A 354 19.19 -29.34 41.35
N GLY A 355 20.49 -28.98 41.23
CA GLY A 355 21.10 -27.86 41.90
C GLY A 355 22.56 -28.07 42.20
#